data_898659ee3db5dc731ecc5947df882824
#
_entry.id   898659ee3db5dc731ecc5947df882824
#
_cell.length_a   1.000
_cell.length_b   1.000
_cell.length_c   1.000
_cell.angle_alpha   90.00
_cell.angle_beta   90.00
_cell.angle_gamma   90.00
#
_symmetry.space_group_name_H-M   'P 1'
#
loop_
_entity.id
_entity.type
_entity.pdbx_description
1 polymer ?
#
loop_
_entity_poly.entity_id
_entity_poly.type
_entity_poly.pdbx_seq_one_letter_code
_entity_poly.pdbx_strand_id
1 'polypeptide(L)'
;LSSLGLTARAGANPMITGIAVDSREVREGTLFAALPGSRVHGAEFIQYALRMGAAAVLTDAAGAKLAAEELAGSDAALVVSGLPREALARTAALWFGGQPATMIAVTGTNGKTSVSTFVRQIWVEMGLPAVNLGTTGVEGAWAAPLAHTTPEPITLHRTLAEAAANGIT
;
A
#
# COMPACT_ATOMS: atom_id res chain seq x y z
N LEU A 1 -8.66 6.85 -11.24
CA LEU A 1 -8.72 5.42 -10.87
C LEU A 1 -8.13 4.52 -11.94
N SER A 2 -8.49 4.68 -13.22
CA SER A 2 -8.01 3.81 -14.30
C SER A 2 -6.48 3.82 -14.43
N SER A 3 -5.83 4.95 -14.25
CA SER A 3 -4.35 5.05 -14.21
C SER A 3 -3.70 4.26 -13.06
N LEU A 4 -4.48 3.91 -12.04
CA LEU A 4 -4.06 3.10 -10.91
C LEU A 4 -4.44 1.61 -11.05
N GLY A 5 -4.89 1.19 -12.24
CA GLY A 5 -5.28 -0.19 -12.52
C GLY A 5 -6.58 -0.61 -11.86
N LEU A 6 -7.42 0.35 -11.44
CA LEU A 6 -8.69 0.09 -10.77
C LEU A 6 -9.88 0.44 -11.68
N THR A 7 -10.92 -0.38 -11.58
CA THR A 7 -12.20 -0.16 -12.25
C THR A 7 -13.32 -0.08 -11.21
N ALA A 8 -13.99 1.07 -11.14
CA ALA A 8 -15.11 1.25 -10.24
C ALA A 8 -16.40 0.68 -10.81
N ARG A 9 -17.35 0.35 -9.95
CA ARG A 9 -18.74 0.07 -10.33
C ARG A 9 -19.32 1.29 -11.06
N ALA A 10 -20.20 1.04 -12.02
CA ALA A 10 -20.82 2.06 -12.87
C ALA A 10 -19.83 2.93 -13.68
N GLY A 11 -18.56 2.51 -13.83
CA GLY A 11 -17.57 3.18 -14.68
C GLY A 11 -17.07 4.53 -14.16
N ALA A 12 -17.33 4.88 -12.90
CA ALA A 12 -16.82 6.12 -12.30
C ALA A 12 -15.28 6.13 -12.31
N ASN A 13 -14.69 7.27 -12.66
CA ASN A 13 -13.23 7.42 -12.77
C ASN A 13 -12.76 8.76 -12.19
N PRO A 14 -12.93 8.98 -10.88
CA PRO A 14 -12.48 10.22 -10.26
C PRO A 14 -10.96 10.37 -10.33
N MET A 15 -10.49 11.62 -10.29
CA MET A 15 -9.08 11.92 -10.06
C MET A 15 -8.75 11.57 -8.61
N ILE A 16 -7.68 10.80 -8.42
CA ILE A 16 -7.19 10.42 -7.10
C ILE A 16 -5.99 11.29 -6.75
N THR A 17 -6.03 11.90 -5.56
CA THR A 17 -4.99 12.80 -5.04
C THR A 17 -4.17 12.18 -3.91
N GLY A 18 -4.58 11.02 -3.39
CA GLY A 18 -3.90 10.27 -2.35
C GLY A 18 -4.45 8.87 -2.20
N ILE A 19 -3.71 8.00 -1.53
CA ILE A 19 -4.15 6.64 -1.17
C ILE A 19 -3.95 6.44 0.33
N ALA A 20 -4.92 5.83 1.01
CA ALA A 20 -4.88 5.61 2.46
C ALA A 20 -5.56 4.30 2.87
N VAL A 21 -5.03 3.65 3.91
CA VAL A 21 -5.65 2.52 4.62
C VAL A 21 -6.19 2.95 5.99
N ASP A 22 -5.69 4.04 6.54
CA ASP A 22 -6.19 4.65 7.77
C ASP A 22 -7.17 5.78 7.43
N SER A 23 -8.40 5.66 7.92
CA SER A 23 -9.44 6.66 7.65
C SER A 23 -9.07 8.06 8.17
N ARG A 24 -8.19 8.17 9.18
CA ARG A 24 -7.70 9.43 9.75
C ARG A 24 -6.76 10.19 8.78
N GLU A 25 -6.16 9.48 7.85
CA GLU A 25 -5.27 10.03 6.82
C GLU A 25 -6.01 10.46 5.55
N VAL A 26 -7.29 10.15 5.45
CA VAL A 26 -8.12 10.52 4.30
C VAL A 26 -8.24 12.04 4.17
N ARG A 27 -8.09 12.53 2.97
CA ARG A 27 -8.29 13.92 2.55
C ARG A 27 -9.14 13.94 1.28
N GLU A 28 -9.52 15.13 0.84
CA GLU A 28 -10.28 15.29 -0.40
C GLU A 28 -9.54 14.65 -1.59
N GLY A 29 -10.26 13.84 -2.37
CA GLY A 29 -9.71 13.12 -3.52
C GLY A 29 -9.00 11.80 -3.18
N THR A 30 -8.94 11.37 -1.92
CA THR A 30 -8.25 10.13 -1.51
C THR A 30 -9.00 8.88 -1.97
N LEU A 31 -8.26 7.87 -2.44
CA LEU A 31 -8.70 6.48 -2.50
C LEU A 31 -8.53 5.85 -1.11
N PHE A 32 -9.63 5.56 -0.44
CA PHE A 32 -9.61 4.86 0.83
C PHE A 32 -9.72 3.34 0.63
N ALA A 33 -8.73 2.58 1.10
CA ALA A 33 -8.74 1.12 1.07
C ALA A 33 -9.31 0.53 2.36
N ALA A 34 -10.60 0.21 2.33
CA ALA A 34 -11.35 -0.38 3.43
C ALA A 34 -11.17 -1.92 3.43
N LEU A 35 -10.02 -2.37 3.94
CA LEU A 35 -9.60 -3.77 3.89
C LEU A 35 -10.17 -4.60 5.04
N PRO A 36 -10.37 -5.92 4.84
CA PRO A 36 -10.68 -6.83 5.94
C PRO A 36 -9.50 -6.88 6.92
N GLY A 37 -9.78 -6.60 8.18
CA GLY A 37 -8.85 -6.67 9.29
C GLY A 37 -9.03 -7.93 10.13
N SER A 38 -8.14 -8.15 11.11
CA SER A 38 -8.20 -9.30 12.02
C SER A 38 -9.26 -9.16 13.11
N ARG A 39 -9.67 -7.94 13.46
CA ARG A 39 -10.66 -7.64 14.52
C ARG A 39 -11.88 -6.92 13.97
N VAL A 40 -11.68 -5.93 13.14
CA VAL A 40 -12.71 -5.09 12.51
C VAL A 40 -12.48 -5.03 11.02
N HIS A 41 -13.54 -4.92 10.25
CA HIS A 41 -13.45 -4.66 8.83
C HIS A 41 -13.27 -3.16 8.59
N GLY A 42 -12.34 -2.77 7.70
CA GLY A 42 -12.12 -1.37 7.34
C GLY A 42 -13.36 -0.64 6.82
N ALA A 43 -14.36 -1.39 6.36
CA ALA A 43 -15.65 -0.85 5.92
C ALA A 43 -16.41 -0.10 7.02
N GLU A 44 -16.19 -0.41 8.29
CA GLU A 44 -16.79 0.34 9.42
C GLU A 44 -16.35 1.81 9.46
N PHE A 45 -15.24 2.14 8.79
CA PHE A 45 -14.69 3.49 8.72
C PHE A 45 -15.04 4.22 7.40
N ILE A 46 -15.80 3.59 6.49
CA ILE A 46 -16.16 4.19 5.18
C ILE A 46 -16.95 5.48 5.39
N GLN A 47 -17.93 5.49 6.29
CA GLN A 47 -18.70 6.69 6.57
C GLN A 47 -17.80 7.89 6.95
N TYR A 48 -16.82 7.64 7.82
CA TYR A 48 -15.87 8.68 8.21
C TYR A 48 -14.99 9.11 7.03
N ALA A 49 -14.47 8.15 6.26
CA ALA A 49 -13.64 8.45 5.09
C ALA A 49 -14.39 9.27 4.03
N LEU A 50 -15.67 8.97 3.77
CA LEU A 50 -16.52 9.73 2.87
C LEU A 50 -16.71 11.18 3.35
N ARG A 51 -16.93 11.39 4.65
CA ARG A 51 -17.01 12.74 5.26
C ARG A 51 -15.71 13.52 5.13
N MET A 52 -14.58 12.83 5.13
CA MET A 52 -13.26 13.45 4.96
C MET A 52 -12.88 13.68 3.49
N GLY A 53 -13.78 13.35 2.55
CA GLY A 53 -13.60 13.64 1.13
C GLY A 53 -12.98 12.49 0.31
N ALA A 54 -13.14 11.25 0.74
CA ALA A 54 -12.71 10.10 -0.08
C ALA A 54 -13.45 10.13 -1.43
N ALA A 55 -12.69 10.22 -2.53
CA ALA A 55 -13.25 10.18 -3.89
C ALA A 55 -13.52 8.76 -4.39
N ALA A 56 -12.87 7.78 -3.78
CA ALA A 56 -13.07 6.37 -4.11
C ALA A 56 -12.85 5.48 -2.88
N VAL A 57 -13.52 4.33 -2.88
CA VAL A 57 -13.38 3.29 -1.87
C VAL A 57 -13.02 1.97 -2.56
N LEU A 58 -11.92 1.35 -2.11
CA LEU A 58 -11.54 -0.02 -2.48
C LEU A 58 -11.88 -0.96 -1.33
N THR A 59 -12.68 -1.98 -1.58
CA THR A 59 -13.04 -2.97 -0.57
C THR A 59 -13.36 -4.32 -1.20
N ASP A 60 -13.73 -5.32 -0.39
CA ASP A 60 -14.27 -6.59 -0.86
C ASP A 60 -15.82 -6.58 -0.90
N ALA A 61 -16.42 -7.70 -1.27
CA ALA A 61 -17.87 -7.84 -1.35
C ALA A 61 -18.56 -7.71 0.02
N ALA A 62 -17.90 -8.16 1.10
CA ALA A 62 -18.42 -8.04 2.46
C ALA A 62 -18.41 -6.59 2.91
N GLY A 63 -17.32 -5.87 2.69
CA GLY A 63 -17.20 -4.45 3.00
C GLY A 63 -18.16 -3.58 2.21
N ALA A 64 -18.36 -3.88 0.92
CA ALA A 64 -19.35 -3.18 0.10
C ALA A 64 -20.80 -3.39 0.59
N LYS A 65 -21.09 -4.55 1.19
CA LYS A 65 -22.41 -4.83 1.80
C LYS A 65 -22.55 -4.13 3.14
N LEU A 66 -21.49 -4.13 3.96
CA LEU A 66 -21.50 -3.48 5.28
C LEU A 66 -21.77 -1.97 5.18
N ALA A 67 -21.20 -1.30 4.20
CA ALA A 67 -21.34 0.15 4.01
C ALA A 67 -22.26 0.51 2.84
N ALA A 68 -23.26 -0.33 2.54
CA ALA A 68 -24.10 -0.15 1.36
C ALA A 68 -24.93 1.15 1.41
N GLU A 69 -25.43 1.54 2.57
CA GLU A 69 -26.23 2.76 2.75
C GLU A 69 -25.36 4.02 2.58
N GLU A 70 -24.20 4.05 3.19
CA GLU A 70 -23.25 5.16 3.11
C GLU A 70 -22.74 5.35 1.68
N LEU A 71 -22.43 4.25 1.01
CA LEU A 71 -21.96 4.26 -0.38
C LEU A 71 -23.06 4.69 -1.37
N ALA A 72 -24.31 4.27 -1.14
CA ALA A 72 -25.43 4.67 -1.97
C ALA A 72 -25.76 6.16 -1.83
N GLY A 73 -25.48 6.76 -0.68
CA GLY A 73 -25.64 8.18 -0.41
C GLY A 73 -24.45 9.06 -0.78
N SER A 74 -23.44 8.53 -1.48
CA SER A 74 -22.22 9.25 -1.81
C SER A 74 -21.89 9.22 -3.30
N ASP A 75 -21.13 10.21 -3.77
CA ASP A 75 -20.59 10.27 -5.14
C ASP A 75 -19.25 9.51 -5.28
N ALA A 76 -18.75 8.90 -4.20
CA ALA A 76 -17.49 8.19 -4.21
C ALA A 76 -17.53 6.93 -5.11
N ALA A 77 -16.51 6.75 -5.89
CA ALA A 77 -16.40 5.59 -6.77
C ALA A 77 -16.13 4.31 -5.96
N LEU A 78 -16.95 3.28 -6.12
CA LEU A 78 -16.78 2.00 -5.44
C LEU A 78 -16.03 1.00 -6.30
N VAL A 79 -14.89 0.54 -5.81
CA VAL A 79 -14.10 -0.56 -6.36
C VAL A 79 -14.24 -1.79 -5.47
N VAL A 80 -14.76 -2.89 -6.03
CA VAL A 80 -14.90 -4.15 -5.30
C VAL A 80 -13.95 -5.18 -5.89
N SER A 81 -13.08 -5.72 -5.06
CA SER A 81 -12.09 -6.73 -5.44
C SER A 81 -12.22 -7.98 -4.56
N GLY A 82 -12.08 -9.17 -5.15
CA GLY A 82 -11.97 -10.43 -4.39
C GLY A 82 -10.65 -10.52 -3.60
N LEU A 83 -9.62 -9.75 -4.00
CA LEU A 83 -8.31 -9.68 -3.37
C LEU A 83 -7.93 -8.20 -3.12
N PRO A 84 -8.61 -7.50 -2.20
CA PRO A 84 -8.46 -6.06 -2.06
C PRO A 84 -7.05 -5.62 -1.59
N ARG A 85 -6.33 -6.47 -0.82
CA ARG A 85 -4.93 -6.21 -0.46
C ARG A 85 -3.99 -6.25 -1.66
N GLU A 86 -4.19 -7.21 -2.57
CA GLU A 86 -3.41 -7.31 -3.80
C GLU A 86 -3.73 -6.14 -4.74
N ALA A 87 -5.00 -5.79 -4.87
CA ALA A 87 -5.42 -4.62 -5.64
C ALA A 87 -4.76 -3.34 -5.10
N LEU A 88 -4.75 -3.15 -3.77
CA LEU A 88 -4.06 -2.02 -3.13
C LEU A 88 -2.56 -2.04 -3.39
N ALA A 89 -1.90 -3.20 -3.31
CA ALA A 89 -0.46 -3.29 -3.56
C ALA A 89 -0.10 -2.89 -4.99
N ARG A 90 -0.85 -3.36 -5.97
CA ARG A 90 -0.69 -2.95 -7.38
C ARG A 90 -0.96 -1.45 -7.59
N THR A 91 -2.00 -0.93 -6.95
CA THR A 91 -2.32 0.50 -6.96
C THR A 91 -1.19 1.33 -6.36
N ALA A 92 -0.65 0.93 -5.21
CA ALA A 92 0.47 1.62 -4.56
C ALA A 92 1.73 1.59 -5.44
N ALA A 93 2.02 0.46 -6.09
CA ALA A 93 3.14 0.35 -7.04
C ALA A 93 3.00 1.36 -8.19
N LEU A 94 1.81 1.50 -8.77
CA LEU A 94 1.54 2.46 -9.83
C LEU A 94 1.55 3.91 -9.32
N TRP A 95 1.08 4.13 -8.10
CA TRP A 95 1.03 5.46 -7.49
C TRP A 95 2.42 6.04 -7.21
N PHE A 96 3.30 5.25 -6.59
CA PHE A 96 4.64 5.70 -6.23
C PHE A 96 5.65 5.57 -7.38
N GLY A 97 5.40 4.69 -8.35
CA GLY A 97 6.19 4.53 -9.55
C GLY A 97 7.51 3.81 -9.32
N GLY A 98 8.60 4.56 -9.14
CA GLY A 98 9.96 4.01 -9.10
C GLY A 98 10.17 2.90 -8.06
N GLN A 99 10.88 1.85 -8.46
CA GLN A 99 11.28 0.74 -7.59
C GLN A 99 12.69 0.29 -7.97
N PRO A 100 13.48 -0.27 -7.05
CA PRO A 100 14.74 -0.92 -7.39
C PRO A 100 14.53 -2.01 -8.46
N ALA A 101 15.45 -2.12 -9.40
CA ALA A 101 15.36 -3.10 -10.51
C ALA A 101 15.44 -4.54 -10.00
N THR A 102 16.17 -4.76 -8.91
CA THR A 102 16.34 -6.09 -8.30
C THR A 102 15.74 -6.10 -6.90
N MET A 103 14.75 -6.95 -6.69
CA MET A 103 14.10 -7.11 -5.39
C MET A 103 14.07 -8.60 -4.99
N ILE A 104 14.46 -8.89 -3.74
CA ILE A 104 14.43 -10.24 -3.18
C ILE A 104 13.52 -10.25 -1.96
N ALA A 105 12.52 -11.12 -1.98
CA ALA A 105 11.63 -11.34 -0.85
C ALA A 105 12.10 -12.57 -0.05
N VAL A 106 12.25 -12.40 1.27
CA VAL A 106 12.64 -13.47 2.19
C VAL A 106 11.47 -13.78 3.11
N THR A 107 10.98 -15.01 3.06
CA THR A 107 9.91 -15.49 3.93
C THR A 107 10.37 -16.69 4.78
N GLY A 108 9.65 -16.97 5.85
CA GLY A 108 9.95 -18.09 6.74
C GLY A 108 9.61 -17.78 8.20
N THR A 109 9.63 -18.79 9.04
CA THR A 109 9.38 -18.65 10.49
C THR A 109 10.61 -18.05 11.21
N ASN A 110 11.80 -18.45 10.82
CA ASN A 110 13.08 -18.02 11.40
C ASN A 110 14.07 -17.61 10.32
N GLY A 111 15.12 -16.85 10.68
CA GLY A 111 16.25 -16.54 9.81
C GLY A 111 16.01 -15.44 8.76
N LYS A 112 14.80 -14.90 8.63
CA LYS A 112 14.49 -13.87 7.61
C LYS A 112 15.46 -12.69 7.66
N THR A 113 15.61 -12.09 8.83
CA THR A 113 16.53 -10.95 9.05
C THR A 113 17.96 -11.30 8.73
N SER A 114 18.45 -12.47 9.20
CA SER A 114 19.83 -12.90 8.93
C SER A 114 20.09 -13.08 7.44
N VAL A 115 19.17 -13.74 6.72
CA VAL A 115 19.32 -13.98 5.28
C VAL A 115 19.30 -12.65 4.51
N SER A 116 18.34 -11.76 4.78
CA SER A 116 18.27 -10.46 4.11
C SER A 116 19.50 -9.59 4.41
N THR A 117 20.01 -9.62 5.65
CA THR A 117 21.23 -8.90 6.04
C THR A 117 22.45 -9.45 5.31
N PHE A 118 22.62 -10.77 5.24
CA PHE A 118 23.77 -11.36 4.55
C PHE A 118 23.72 -11.10 3.05
N VAL A 119 22.57 -11.22 2.41
CA VAL A 119 22.42 -10.88 0.99
C VAL A 119 22.80 -9.42 0.74
N ARG A 120 22.31 -8.49 1.56
CA ARG A 120 22.69 -7.08 1.45
C ARG A 120 24.21 -6.88 1.61
N GLN A 121 24.82 -7.51 2.62
CA GLN A 121 26.26 -7.38 2.86
C GLN A 121 27.07 -7.86 1.67
N ILE A 122 26.72 -9.02 1.10
CA ILE A 122 27.40 -9.55 -0.10
C ILE A 122 27.30 -8.56 -1.26
N TRP A 123 26.14 -7.97 -1.50
CA TRP A 123 25.98 -7.02 -2.59
C TRP A 123 26.76 -5.72 -2.37
N VAL A 124 26.78 -5.21 -1.14
CA VAL A 124 27.60 -4.04 -0.79
C VAL A 124 29.09 -4.33 -0.99
N GLU A 125 29.58 -5.51 -0.60
CA GLU A 125 30.97 -5.93 -0.85
C GLU A 125 31.29 -6.07 -2.36
N MET A 126 30.30 -6.39 -3.17
CA MET A 126 30.43 -6.41 -4.64
C MET A 126 30.36 -5.01 -5.27
N GLY A 127 30.24 -3.93 -4.48
CA GLY A 127 30.13 -2.56 -4.95
C GLY A 127 28.72 -2.19 -5.45
N LEU A 128 27.71 -3.00 -5.16
CA LEU A 128 26.32 -2.73 -5.54
C LEU A 128 25.58 -2.07 -4.36
N PRO A 129 24.97 -0.90 -4.55
CA PRO A 129 24.19 -0.25 -3.50
C PRO A 129 22.94 -1.07 -3.18
N ALA A 130 22.87 -1.58 -1.97
CA ALA A 130 21.79 -2.46 -1.52
C ALA A 130 21.26 -2.04 -0.14
N VAL A 131 19.97 -2.30 0.08
CA VAL A 131 19.30 -2.14 1.37
C VAL A 131 18.51 -3.40 1.72
N ASN A 132 18.29 -3.64 3.00
CA ASN A 132 17.26 -4.58 3.46
C ASN A 132 16.20 -3.85 4.28
N LEU A 133 14.96 -4.26 4.10
CA LEU A 133 13.81 -3.81 4.88
C LEU A 133 13.51 -4.90 5.92
N GLY A 134 13.48 -4.54 7.20
CA GLY A 134 13.29 -5.51 8.28
C GLY A 134 12.80 -4.88 9.57
N THR A 135 12.97 -5.61 10.66
CA THR A 135 12.54 -5.23 12.03
C THR A 135 13.13 -3.91 12.53
N THR A 136 14.32 -3.59 12.05
CA THR A 136 15.09 -2.39 12.45
C THR A 136 14.88 -1.20 11.54
N GLY A 137 14.10 -1.39 10.47
CA GLY A 137 13.88 -0.37 9.45
C GLY A 137 14.51 -0.74 8.11
N VAL A 138 14.91 0.27 7.38
CA VAL A 138 15.73 0.15 6.15
C VAL A 138 17.19 0.35 6.53
N GLU A 139 18.02 -0.62 6.19
CA GLU A 139 19.46 -0.62 6.49
C GLU A 139 20.30 -0.89 5.25
N GLY A 140 21.43 -0.22 5.12
CA GLY A 140 22.39 -0.45 4.06
C GLY A 140 22.94 0.84 3.46
N ALA A 141 23.02 0.90 2.13
CA ALA A 141 23.52 2.07 1.41
C ALA A 141 22.63 3.33 1.60
N TRP A 142 21.39 3.12 2.01
CA TRP A 142 20.45 4.11 2.48
C TRP A 142 19.75 3.58 3.72
N ALA A 143 19.36 4.46 4.66
CA ALA A 143 18.69 4.06 5.90
C ALA A 143 17.46 4.93 6.16
N ALA A 144 16.38 4.30 6.62
CA ALA A 144 15.15 4.97 7.03
C ALA A 144 14.41 4.15 8.12
N PRO A 145 13.67 4.81 9.01
CA PRO A 145 12.85 4.10 9.99
C PRO A 145 11.64 3.44 9.31
N LEU A 146 11.26 2.26 9.79
CA LEU A 146 9.98 1.62 9.47
C LEU A 146 9.25 1.27 10.76
N ALA A 147 7.95 1.54 10.81
CA ALA A 147 7.12 1.27 11.99
C ALA A 147 6.87 -0.23 12.22
N HIS A 148 6.97 -1.05 11.19
CA HIS A 148 6.67 -2.49 11.22
C HIS A 148 7.65 -3.30 10.39
N THR A 149 7.94 -4.52 10.82
CA THR A 149 8.77 -5.50 10.11
C THR A 149 8.25 -5.83 8.70
N THR A 150 6.93 -5.88 8.58
CA THR A 150 6.22 -6.07 7.31
C THR A 150 5.31 -4.87 7.13
N PRO A 151 5.75 -3.84 6.41
CA PRO A 151 4.94 -2.65 6.17
C PRO A 151 3.71 -3.01 5.31
N GLU A 152 2.64 -2.25 5.51
CA GLU A 152 1.47 -2.34 4.65
C GLU A 152 1.80 -1.83 3.22
N PRO A 153 0.99 -2.17 2.18
CA PRO A 153 1.36 -1.92 0.79
C PRO A 153 1.74 -0.48 0.45
N ILE A 154 1.08 0.52 1.03
CA ILE A 154 1.36 1.94 0.75
C ILE A 154 2.75 2.31 1.28
N THR A 155 3.03 1.98 2.54
CA THR A 155 4.33 2.21 3.17
C THR A 155 5.44 1.46 2.44
N LEU A 156 5.20 0.19 2.04
CA LEU A 156 6.17 -0.60 1.30
C LEU A 156 6.56 0.06 -0.01
N HIS A 157 5.58 0.40 -0.86
CA HIS A 157 5.86 0.96 -2.18
C HIS A 157 6.41 2.39 -2.11
N ARG A 158 6.02 3.19 -1.11
CA ARG A 158 6.66 4.48 -0.81
C ARG A 158 8.15 4.29 -0.50
N THR A 159 8.46 3.37 0.41
CA THR A 159 9.85 3.07 0.80
C THR A 159 10.69 2.55 -0.38
N LEU A 160 10.11 1.71 -1.24
CA LEU A 160 10.79 1.24 -2.45
C LEU A 160 11.08 2.38 -3.43
N ALA A 161 10.13 3.29 -3.62
CA ALA A 161 10.33 4.48 -4.47
C ALA A 161 11.40 5.40 -3.89
N GLU A 162 11.42 5.62 -2.59
CA GLU A 162 12.46 6.38 -1.89
C GLU A 162 13.83 5.71 -2.03
N ALA A 163 13.91 4.38 -1.87
CA ALA A 163 15.14 3.62 -2.08
C ALA A 163 15.67 3.80 -3.51
N ALA A 164 14.82 3.64 -4.52
CA ALA A 164 15.20 3.85 -5.91
C ALA A 164 15.70 5.29 -6.16
N ALA A 165 15.03 6.31 -5.59
CA ALA A 165 15.43 7.71 -5.67
C ALA A 165 16.80 7.97 -4.99
N ASN A 166 17.18 7.15 -4.01
CA ASN A 166 18.49 7.17 -3.34
C ASN A 166 19.53 6.25 -4.00
N GLY A 167 19.29 5.82 -5.24
CA GLY A 167 20.27 5.09 -6.04
C GLY A 167 20.36 3.58 -5.75
N ILE A 168 19.40 3.02 -5.04
CA ILE A 168 19.28 1.56 -4.88
C ILE A 168 18.70 0.98 -6.18
N THR A 169 19.40 0.01 -6.75
CA THR A 169 19.08 -0.58 -8.08
C THR A 169 18.71 -2.05 -8.03
#